data_4fcd7ab672e2fa1c495b3278f6c43a60
#
_entry.id   4fcd7ab672e2fa1c495b3278f6c43a60
#
_cell.length_a   1.000
_cell.length_b   1.000
_cell.length_c   1.000
_cell.angle_alpha   90.00
_cell.angle_beta   90.00
_cell.angle_gamma   90.00
#
_symmetry.space_group_name_H-M   'P 1'
#
loop_
_entity.id
_entity.type
_entity.pdbx_description
1 polymer ?
#
loop_
_entity_poly.entity_id
_entity_poly.type
_entity_poly.pdbx_seq_one_letter_code
_entity_poly.pdbx_strand_id
1 'polypeptide(L)'
;EGSHTEGEMCYRGKNVTMGYARSREDLLLGDERNGFMRTGDLAYRDEDGCYYIVGRMGRFLKLFGMRIGLDECEQIIKGKYPIECACVGTDDKMTVYLTDEKYAVAVKEVLVEKTKLVASAFEVKVIADIPKNEAGKILYSKLNS
;
A
#
# COMPACT_ATOMS: atom_id res chain seq x y z
N GLU A 1 17.90 6.55 20.65
CA GLU A 1 16.94 6.64 19.54
C GLU A 1 17.72 6.40 18.25
N GLY A 2 17.70 5.13 17.79
CA GLY A 2 18.40 4.74 16.57
C GLY A 2 17.74 5.40 15.35
N SER A 3 18.54 6.03 14.51
CA SER A 3 18.08 6.59 13.23
C SER A 3 17.72 5.44 12.31
N HIS A 4 16.43 5.09 12.23
CA HIS A 4 15.92 4.17 11.23
C HIS A 4 15.94 4.85 9.87
N THR A 5 16.81 4.40 8.97
CA THR A 5 16.81 4.87 7.59
C THR A 5 15.78 4.08 6.81
N GLU A 6 14.70 4.74 6.45
CA GLU A 6 13.65 4.20 5.60
C GLU A 6 14.00 4.41 4.12
N GLY A 7 13.78 3.40 3.27
CA GLY A 7 14.05 3.51 1.85
C GLY A 7 13.42 2.39 1.03
N GLU A 8 13.51 2.50 -0.29
CA GLU A 8 13.05 1.42 -1.17
C GLU A 8 13.95 0.19 -0.98
N MET A 9 13.32 -0.95 -0.72
CA MET A 9 14.02 -2.22 -0.69
C MET A 9 14.46 -2.61 -2.09
N CYS A 10 15.77 -2.77 -2.25
CA CYS A 10 16.36 -3.22 -3.51
C CYS A 10 17.09 -4.55 -3.29
N TYR A 11 17.04 -5.40 -4.30
CA TYR A 11 17.72 -6.69 -4.29
C TYR A 11 18.71 -6.81 -5.43
N ARG A 12 19.90 -7.34 -5.14
CA ARG A 12 20.91 -7.68 -6.13
C ARG A 12 21.33 -9.14 -5.99
N GLY A 13 21.26 -9.89 -7.07
CA GLY A 13 21.63 -11.31 -7.06
C GLY A 13 21.40 -12.01 -8.39
N LYS A 14 21.98 -13.20 -8.53
CA LYS A 14 21.89 -14.03 -9.74
C LYS A 14 20.51 -14.60 -10.01
N ASN A 15 19.63 -14.60 -8.99
CA ASN A 15 18.25 -15.06 -9.06
C ASN A 15 17.24 -13.93 -9.37
N VAL A 16 17.72 -12.72 -9.67
CA VAL A 16 16.87 -11.66 -10.19
C VAL A 16 16.38 -12.06 -11.59
N THR A 17 15.06 -11.96 -11.82
CA THR A 17 14.48 -12.22 -13.14
C THR A 17 15.01 -11.23 -14.18
N MET A 18 15.22 -11.66 -15.42
CA MET A 18 15.74 -10.80 -16.49
C MET A 18 14.78 -9.68 -16.88
N GLY A 19 13.47 -9.86 -16.71
CA GLY A 19 12.43 -8.89 -17.07
C GLY A 19 11.04 -9.53 -16.96
N TYR A 20 10.04 -8.87 -17.52
CA TYR A 20 8.68 -9.38 -17.67
C TYR A 20 8.35 -9.54 -19.16
N ALA A 21 7.90 -10.72 -19.58
CA ALA A 21 7.35 -10.95 -20.90
C ALA A 21 5.82 -10.76 -20.86
N ARG A 22 5.28 -9.87 -21.68
CA ARG A 22 3.85 -9.66 -21.89
C ARG A 22 3.38 -10.25 -23.22
N SER A 23 4.32 -10.45 -24.13
CA SER A 23 4.13 -11.05 -25.43
C SER A 23 5.21 -12.09 -25.70
N ARG A 24 5.07 -12.87 -26.78
CA ARG A 24 6.06 -13.87 -27.19
C ARG A 24 7.37 -13.22 -27.65
N GLU A 25 7.28 -12.05 -28.26
CA GLU A 25 8.41 -11.27 -28.75
C GLU A 25 9.29 -10.80 -27.56
N ASP A 26 8.70 -10.51 -26.40
CA ASP A 26 9.42 -10.07 -25.22
C ASP A 26 10.38 -11.15 -24.66
N LEU A 27 10.16 -12.42 -25.02
CA LEU A 27 11.07 -13.52 -24.64
C LEU A 27 12.44 -13.43 -25.34
N LEU A 28 12.56 -12.61 -26.39
CA LEU A 28 13.81 -12.34 -27.10
C LEU A 28 14.57 -11.16 -26.48
N LEU A 29 13.96 -10.41 -25.56
CA LEU A 29 14.62 -9.36 -24.84
C LEU A 29 15.68 -9.97 -23.91
N GLY A 30 16.84 -9.34 -23.84
CA GLY A 30 17.91 -9.77 -22.95
C GLY A 30 17.64 -9.45 -21.49
N ASP A 31 18.67 -9.54 -20.65
CA ASP A 31 18.57 -9.18 -19.24
C ASP A 31 18.47 -7.66 -19.08
N GLU A 32 17.26 -7.15 -18.93
CA GLU A 32 16.94 -5.72 -18.72
C GLU A 32 17.32 -5.25 -17.30
N ARG A 33 17.48 -6.17 -16.35
CA ARG A 33 17.69 -5.85 -14.94
C ARG A 33 19.12 -5.96 -14.47
N ASN A 34 19.97 -6.67 -15.22
CA ASN A 34 21.38 -6.85 -14.88
C ASN A 34 21.60 -7.33 -13.43
N GLY A 35 20.79 -8.27 -12.99
CA GLY A 35 20.85 -8.82 -11.64
C GLY A 35 20.43 -7.85 -10.53
N PHE A 36 19.78 -6.72 -10.85
CA PHE A 36 19.30 -5.73 -9.88
C PHE A 36 17.80 -5.54 -10.00
N MET A 37 17.10 -5.59 -8.87
CA MET A 37 15.65 -5.40 -8.79
C MET A 37 15.28 -4.36 -7.75
N ARG A 38 14.52 -3.36 -8.16
CA ARG A 38 13.77 -2.47 -7.29
C ARG A 38 12.45 -3.15 -6.97
N THR A 39 12.18 -3.42 -5.69
CA THR A 39 10.98 -4.19 -5.30
C THR A 39 9.73 -3.34 -5.32
N GLY A 40 9.86 -2.02 -5.20
CA GLY A 40 8.75 -1.10 -4.99
C GLY A 40 8.21 -1.14 -3.56
N ASP A 41 8.84 -1.90 -2.67
CA ASP A 41 8.48 -1.96 -1.26
C ASP A 41 9.33 -0.97 -0.46
N LEU A 42 8.71 -0.29 0.50
CA LEU A 42 9.37 0.57 1.45
C LEU A 42 9.74 -0.25 2.68
N ALA A 43 10.99 -0.17 3.10
CA ALA A 43 11.48 -0.92 4.24
C ALA A 43 12.45 -0.08 5.08
N TYR A 44 12.62 -0.44 6.34
CA TYR A 44 13.73 0.02 7.15
C TYR A 44 14.57 -1.18 7.62
N ARG A 45 15.80 -0.92 7.99
CA ARG A 45 16.71 -1.89 8.57
C ARG A 45 16.97 -1.55 10.03
N ASP A 46 16.85 -2.55 10.92
CA ASP A 46 17.21 -2.39 12.33
C ASP A 46 18.71 -2.55 12.57
N GLU A 47 19.12 -2.41 13.84
CA GLU A 47 20.51 -2.51 14.27
C GLU A 47 21.05 -3.95 14.13
N ASP A 48 20.19 -4.96 14.22
CA ASP A 48 20.52 -6.37 14.03
C ASP A 48 20.65 -6.75 12.55
N GLY A 49 20.34 -5.83 11.65
CA GLY A 49 20.42 -6.01 10.20
C GLY A 49 19.18 -6.65 9.57
N CYS A 50 18.08 -6.80 10.31
CA CYS A 50 16.81 -7.28 9.80
C CYS A 50 16.07 -6.20 9.03
N TYR A 51 15.41 -6.57 7.94
CA TYR A 51 14.60 -5.68 7.13
C TYR A 51 13.12 -5.86 7.45
N TYR A 52 12.45 -4.73 7.67
CA TYR A 52 11.01 -4.68 7.95
C TYR A 52 10.32 -3.89 6.86
N ILE A 53 9.39 -4.54 6.14
CA ILE A 53 8.59 -3.88 5.11
C ILE A 53 7.48 -3.09 5.79
N VAL A 54 7.42 -1.78 5.50
CA VAL A 54 6.47 -0.84 6.10
C VAL A 54 5.38 -0.38 5.12
N GLY A 55 5.51 -0.72 3.83
CA GLY A 55 4.51 -0.36 2.83
C GLY A 55 5.01 -0.50 1.41
N ARG A 56 4.29 0.11 0.48
CA ARG A 56 4.64 0.17 -0.93
C ARG A 56 4.99 1.58 -1.38
N MET A 57 5.99 1.69 -2.25
CA MET A 57 6.29 2.94 -2.95
C MET A 57 5.04 3.39 -3.72
N GLY A 58 4.66 4.67 -3.54
CA GLY A 58 3.48 5.25 -4.17
C GLY A 58 2.14 4.93 -3.50
N ARG A 59 2.12 4.12 -2.42
CA ARG A 59 0.92 3.84 -1.63
C ARG A 59 0.88 4.69 -0.35
N PHE A 60 1.06 6.01 -0.50
CA PHE A 60 0.91 6.98 0.59
C PHE A 60 0.39 8.32 0.06
N LEU A 61 -0.24 9.06 0.94
CA LEU A 61 -0.75 10.41 0.69
C LEU A 61 -0.05 11.39 1.61
N LYS A 62 -0.01 12.66 1.21
CA LYS A 62 0.36 13.78 2.09
C LYS A 62 -0.90 14.51 2.53
N LEU A 63 -1.51 14.05 3.61
CA LEU A 63 -2.70 14.68 4.18
C LEU A 63 -2.28 15.73 5.20
N PHE A 64 -2.62 16.99 4.96
CA PHE A 64 -2.27 18.12 5.85
C PHE A 64 -0.77 18.17 6.21
N GLY A 65 0.11 17.86 5.25
CA GLY A 65 1.56 17.83 5.44
C GLY A 65 2.11 16.57 6.12
N MET A 66 1.26 15.66 6.56
CA MET A 66 1.66 14.37 7.14
C MET A 66 1.63 13.27 6.08
N ARG A 67 2.68 12.43 6.06
CA ARG A 67 2.74 11.25 5.20
C ARG A 67 1.93 10.11 5.82
N ILE A 68 0.89 9.66 5.14
CA ILE A 68 -0.01 8.60 5.58
C ILE A 68 0.10 7.42 4.63
N GLY A 69 0.48 6.25 5.17
CA GLY A 69 0.54 4.99 4.42
C GLY A 69 -0.85 4.39 4.21
N LEU A 70 -1.25 4.20 2.97
CA LEU A 70 -2.55 3.59 2.64
C LEU A 70 -2.61 2.12 3.09
N ASP A 71 -1.52 1.37 2.88
CA ASP A 71 -1.40 -0.02 3.32
C ASP A 71 -1.44 -0.14 4.84
N GLU A 72 -0.81 0.79 5.56
CA GLU A 72 -0.84 0.85 7.02
C GLU A 72 -2.26 1.09 7.53
N CYS A 73 -2.99 2.03 6.92
CA CYS A 73 -4.41 2.28 7.26
C CYS A 73 -5.27 1.03 7.03
N GLU A 74 -5.08 0.31 5.92
CA GLU A 74 -5.76 -0.95 5.65
C GLU A 74 -5.44 -2.02 6.71
N GLN A 75 -4.19 -2.14 7.15
CA GLN A 75 -3.79 -3.07 8.20
C GLN A 75 -4.41 -2.72 9.56
N ILE A 76 -4.46 -1.43 9.92
CA ILE A 76 -5.13 -0.95 11.13
C ILE A 76 -6.60 -1.37 11.13
N ILE A 77 -7.30 -1.16 10.01
CA ILE A 77 -8.73 -1.51 9.87
C ILE A 77 -8.93 -3.03 9.98
N LYS A 78 -8.18 -3.81 9.20
CA LYS A 78 -8.27 -5.29 9.18
C LYS A 78 -7.88 -5.94 10.50
N GLY A 79 -6.95 -5.34 11.23
CA GLY A 79 -6.55 -5.82 12.56
C GLY A 79 -7.61 -5.60 13.65
N LYS A 80 -8.53 -4.65 13.44
CA LYS A 80 -9.56 -4.30 14.43
C LYS A 80 -10.95 -4.81 14.06
N TYR A 81 -11.24 -4.94 12.75
CA TYR A 81 -12.55 -5.33 12.24
C TYR A 81 -12.44 -6.46 11.21
N PRO A 82 -13.35 -7.46 11.25
CA PRO A 82 -13.37 -8.57 10.29
C PRO A 82 -14.05 -8.14 8.98
N ILE A 83 -13.49 -7.13 8.31
CA ILE A 83 -14.03 -6.58 7.06
C ILE A 83 -12.96 -6.45 5.98
N GLU A 84 -13.38 -6.50 4.74
CA GLU A 84 -12.55 -6.10 3.62
C GLU A 84 -12.58 -4.58 3.46
N CYS A 85 -11.41 -4.00 3.22
CA CYS A 85 -11.27 -2.58 2.97
C CYS A 85 -10.19 -2.29 1.94
N ALA A 86 -10.31 -1.13 1.30
CA ALA A 86 -9.29 -0.58 0.41
C ALA A 86 -9.20 0.92 0.61
N CYS A 87 -7.98 1.43 0.80
CA CYS A 87 -7.70 2.85 0.94
C CYS A 87 -7.12 3.41 -0.36
N VAL A 88 -7.71 4.49 -0.84
CA VAL A 88 -7.23 5.29 -1.98
C VAL A 88 -7.38 6.77 -1.68
N GLY A 89 -6.90 7.64 -2.55
CA GLY A 89 -7.13 9.07 -2.40
C GLY A 89 -6.09 9.93 -3.09
N THR A 90 -6.16 11.21 -2.79
CA THR A 90 -5.23 12.26 -3.21
C THR A 90 -4.61 12.92 -1.98
N ASP A 91 -3.66 13.83 -2.16
CA ASP A 91 -2.99 14.52 -1.04
C ASP A 91 -3.92 15.39 -0.17
N ASP A 92 -5.17 15.59 -0.57
CA ASP A 92 -6.15 16.34 0.22
C ASP A 92 -7.11 15.46 1.01
N LYS A 93 -7.38 14.23 0.54
CA LYS A 93 -8.43 13.39 1.09
C LYS A 93 -8.19 11.91 0.84
N MET A 94 -8.32 11.11 1.88
CA MET A 94 -8.33 9.65 1.79
C MET A 94 -9.78 9.14 1.71
N THR A 95 -10.03 8.25 0.74
CA THR A 95 -11.29 7.49 0.64
C THR A 95 -11.04 6.06 1.07
N VAL A 96 -11.83 5.58 2.01
CA VAL A 96 -11.81 4.20 2.50
C VAL A 96 -13.06 3.50 1.99
N TYR A 97 -12.86 2.48 1.16
CA TYR A 97 -13.94 1.59 0.71
C TYR A 97 -14.09 0.42 1.66
N LEU A 98 -15.32 0.13 2.06
CA LEU A 98 -15.70 -0.96 2.97
C LEU A 98 -16.81 -1.81 2.32
N THR A 99 -16.92 -3.06 2.76
CA THR A 99 -18.00 -3.96 2.32
C THR A 99 -19.17 -4.05 3.31
N ASP A 100 -19.09 -3.39 4.48
CA ASP A 100 -20.14 -3.43 5.49
C ASP A 100 -20.32 -2.06 6.17
N GLU A 101 -21.50 -1.48 5.98
CA GLU A 101 -21.85 -0.14 6.46
C GLU A 101 -21.78 0.01 8.00
N LYS A 102 -22.03 -1.07 8.73
CA LYS A 102 -22.01 -1.03 10.22
C LYS A 102 -20.68 -0.58 10.80
N TYR A 103 -19.58 -0.74 10.05
CA TYR A 103 -18.24 -0.34 10.49
C TYR A 103 -17.83 1.07 10.02
N ALA A 104 -18.62 1.75 9.19
CA ALA A 104 -18.22 3.00 8.55
C ALA A 104 -17.83 4.10 9.56
N VAL A 105 -18.61 4.28 10.61
CA VAL A 105 -18.32 5.27 11.66
C VAL A 105 -17.09 4.85 12.47
N ALA A 106 -17.06 3.60 12.93
CA ALA A 106 -15.98 3.08 13.76
C ALA A 106 -14.63 3.07 13.04
N VAL A 107 -14.59 2.75 11.74
CA VAL A 107 -13.38 2.82 10.91
C VAL A 107 -12.86 4.26 10.81
N LYS A 108 -13.76 5.23 10.58
CA LYS A 108 -13.37 6.64 10.54
C LYS A 108 -12.78 7.13 11.86
N GLU A 109 -13.39 6.76 12.98
CA GLU A 109 -12.92 7.10 14.34
C GLU A 109 -11.52 6.50 14.60
N VAL A 110 -11.30 5.24 14.23
CA VAL A 110 -10.00 4.57 14.39
C VAL A 110 -8.92 5.26 13.58
N LEU A 111 -9.20 5.64 12.34
CA LEU A 111 -8.23 6.35 11.52
C LEU A 111 -7.89 7.72 12.10
N VAL A 112 -8.87 8.47 12.56
CA VAL A 112 -8.66 9.76 13.27
C VAL A 112 -7.79 9.58 14.51
N GLU A 113 -8.10 8.55 15.33
CA GLU A 113 -7.32 8.25 16.53
C GLU A 113 -5.87 7.90 16.23
N LYS A 114 -5.64 7.06 15.22
CA LYS A 114 -4.29 6.56 14.89
C LYS A 114 -3.44 7.57 14.13
N THR A 115 -4.02 8.28 13.19
CA THR A 115 -3.28 9.26 12.36
C THR A 115 -3.19 10.64 13.00
N LYS A 116 -4.04 10.93 14.02
CA LYS A 116 -4.19 12.27 14.63
C LYS A 116 -4.67 13.34 13.65
N LEU A 117 -5.23 12.94 12.51
CA LEU A 117 -5.81 13.84 11.52
C LEU A 117 -7.28 14.14 11.84
N VAL A 118 -7.78 15.24 11.28
CA VAL A 118 -9.19 15.63 11.39
C VAL A 118 -10.11 14.68 10.61
N ALA A 119 -11.32 14.50 11.08
CA ALA A 119 -12.29 13.58 10.48
C ALA A 119 -12.64 13.90 9.01
N SER A 120 -12.48 15.16 8.59
CA SER A 120 -12.69 15.60 7.20
C SER A 120 -11.63 15.09 6.22
N ALA A 121 -10.46 14.65 6.72
CA ALA A 121 -9.42 14.01 5.91
C ALA A 121 -9.86 12.64 5.35
N PHE A 122 -10.88 12.03 5.95
CA PHE A 122 -11.34 10.69 5.62
C PHE A 122 -12.77 10.67 5.11
N GLU A 123 -12.96 10.08 3.96
CA GLU A 123 -14.27 9.70 3.43
C GLU A 123 -14.42 8.19 3.48
N VAL A 124 -15.56 7.70 3.95
CA VAL A 124 -15.86 6.27 3.97
C VAL A 124 -16.98 6.01 2.98
N LYS A 125 -16.77 5.08 2.05
CA LYS A 125 -17.74 4.64 1.06
C LYS A 125 -17.98 3.14 1.21
N VAL A 126 -19.24 2.74 1.17
CA VAL A 126 -19.63 1.34 1.22
C VAL A 126 -19.92 0.85 -0.19
N ILE A 127 -19.32 -0.28 -0.55
CA ILE A 127 -19.51 -0.95 -1.84
C ILE A 127 -19.80 -2.43 -1.61
N ALA A 128 -20.44 -3.08 -2.55
CA ALA A 128 -20.80 -4.48 -2.43
C ALA A 128 -19.55 -5.38 -2.31
N ASP A 129 -18.54 -5.14 -3.16
CA ASP A 129 -17.29 -5.90 -3.19
C ASP A 129 -16.10 -5.02 -3.52
N ILE A 130 -14.96 -5.31 -2.89
CA ILE A 130 -13.66 -4.70 -3.26
C ILE A 130 -13.18 -5.36 -4.56
N PRO A 131 -12.96 -4.58 -5.65
CA PRO A 131 -12.53 -5.15 -6.93
C PRO A 131 -11.15 -5.80 -6.83
N LYS A 132 -11.06 -7.06 -7.24
CA LYS A 132 -9.83 -7.87 -7.23
C LYS A 132 -9.59 -8.47 -8.61
N ASN A 133 -8.34 -8.81 -8.90
CA ASN A 133 -7.98 -9.63 -10.05
C ASN A 133 -8.12 -11.13 -9.74
N GLU A 134 -7.88 -11.99 -10.74
CA GLU A 134 -7.94 -13.45 -10.60
C GLU A 134 -7.00 -14.01 -9.52
N ALA A 135 -5.90 -13.31 -9.22
CA ALA A 135 -4.96 -13.66 -8.16
C ALA A 135 -5.35 -13.12 -6.77
N GLY A 136 -6.56 -12.53 -6.62
CA GLY A 136 -7.06 -11.98 -5.36
C GLY A 136 -6.45 -10.63 -4.95
N LYS A 137 -5.68 -9.97 -5.83
CA LYS A 137 -5.09 -8.66 -5.54
C LYS A 137 -6.09 -7.54 -5.83
N ILE A 138 -6.19 -6.57 -4.92
CA ILE A 138 -7.06 -5.40 -5.06
C ILE A 138 -6.67 -4.57 -6.29
N LEU A 139 -7.65 -4.21 -7.08
CA LEU A 139 -7.54 -3.35 -8.27
C LEU A 139 -7.85 -1.90 -7.89
N TYR A 140 -6.91 -1.24 -7.21
CA TYR A 140 -7.08 0.12 -6.72
C TYR A 140 -7.43 1.14 -7.82
N SER A 141 -6.98 0.92 -9.05
CA SER A 141 -7.32 1.77 -10.20
C SER A 141 -8.81 1.85 -10.49
N LYS A 142 -9.58 0.83 -10.12
CA LYS A 142 -11.04 0.80 -10.27
C LYS A 142 -11.78 1.54 -9.15
N LEU A 143 -11.09 1.93 -8.09
CA LEU A 143 -11.63 2.66 -6.93
C LEU A 143 -11.36 4.16 -7.00
N ASN A 144 -10.47 4.61 -7.90
CA ASN A 144 -10.08 6.01 -8.07
C ASN A 144 -10.99 6.77 -9.07
N SER A 145 -12.19 6.27 -9.33
CA SER A 145 -13.13 6.89 -10.27
C SER A 145 -14.09 7.83 -9.56
#